data_4073652ac1cfb834a46c185c19406022
#
_entry.id   4073652ac1cfb834a46c185c19406022
#
_cell.length_a   1.000
_cell.length_b   1.000
_cell.length_c   1.000
_cell.angle_alpha   90.00
_cell.angle_beta   90.00
_cell.angle_gamma   90.00
#
_symmetry.space_group_name_H-M   'P 1'
#
loop_
_entity.id
_entity.type
_entity.pdbx_description
1 polymer ?
#
loop_
_entity_poly.entity_id
_entity_poly.type
_entity_poly.pdbx_seq_one_letter_code
_entity_poly.pdbx_strand_id
1 'polypeptide(L)'
;MDSLVADVVIVGFGAAGACAAIEAADAGARVLVLDRFSGGGASAVSGGVVYAGGGTAQQRDAGVDDSVDAMYYYLRLEVGDVVSEETLRRFCAGSTEMISWLEGNGVPFEGSLCPYKTSYPSDKHYLYYSGSEAAGGFRDAAKPAPRGHRVKGPGTSGKLLMKRLAEAVRRRGIQVLPQTAARNLIVDADGTVTGVVVSTLRDAPARVRATHRKLAAYAAKPGIYVPSLRKSLHRRVERIERRYGRELRISASRGVVLAAGGFIANREMVREHAPAYRGGLALGTSADDGSGIRMGVEAGGATAELGRISAWRFITPPSAFLGGLLVSETGGRIIDESRYGAAVGERMIADHEGRGWLLVDDAIVREVKRDARGQSQWFQGLQVRYLLRQRVVAGSLEDVARKAGVDPAGLVASVEASRSGADPTGKPPEFARPLDRAPYSLIDVSIKPNLGYPCPMLTLGGLVVDEETGAVRSGAGVPIRGLYAAGRTAVGICSRSYVSGLSLADCVFSGRRAGAHSALDRGSVDKNENVF
;
A
#
# COMPACT_ATOMS: atom_id res chain seq x y z
N MET A 1 -9.27 -16.78 -35.31
CA MET A 1 -8.60 -16.04 -34.21
C MET A 1 -8.47 -17.01 -33.06
N ASP A 2 -7.26 -17.19 -32.54
CA ASP A 2 -7.07 -18.05 -31.35
C ASP A 2 -7.87 -17.44 -30.20
N SER A 3 -8.83 -18.20 -29.67
CA SER A 3 -9.58 -17.81 -28.48
C SER A 3 -9.17 -18.73 -27.33
N LEU A 4 -8.82 -18.14 -26.19
CA LEU A 4 -8.65 -18.88 -24.94
C LEU A 4 -9.96 -18.80 -24.15
N VAL A 5 -10.27 -19.87 -23.42
CA VAL A 5 -11.48 -19.96 -22.59
C VAL A 5 -11.08 -20.34 -21.17
N ALA A 6 -11.60 -19.61 -20.20
CA ALA A 6 -11.48 -19.90 -18.79
C ALA A 6 -12.85 -19.70 -18.12
N ASP A 7 -13.01 -20.18 -16.90
CA ASP A 7 -14.20 -19.86 -16.12
C ASP A 7 -14.03 -18.46 -15.49
N VAL A 8 -12.85 -18.20 -14.90
CA VAL A 8 -12.50 -16.91 -14.31
C VAL A 8 -11.21 -16.39 -14.93
N VAL A 9 -11.23 -15.15 -15.39
CA VAL A 9 -10.04 -14.42 -15.88
C VAL A 9 -9.64 -13.36 -14.87
N ILE A 10 -8.38 -13.39 -14.43
CA ILE A 10 -7.85 -12.42 -13.45
C ILE A 10 -6.86 -11.50 -14.14
N VAL A 11 -7.12 -10.19 -14.07
CA VAL A 11 -6.29 -9.14 -14.66
C VAL A 11 -5.39 -8.52 -13.60
N GLY A 12 -4.11 -8.87 -13.64
CA GLY A 12 -3.07 -8.46 -12.70
C GLY A 12 -2.64 -9.58 -11.75
N PHE A 13 -1.33 -9.80 -11.64
CA PHE A 13 -0.72 -10.84 -10.81
C PHE A 13 0.10 -10.22 -9.67
N GLY A 14 -0.54 -9.29 -8.92
CA GLY A 14 -0.12 -8.82 -7.61
C GLY A 14 -0.72 -9.70 -6.49
N ALA A 15 -0.65 -9.25 -5.24
CA ALA A 15 -1.19 -10.00 -4.09
C ALA A 15 -2.69 -10.28 -4.24
N ALA A 16 -3.50 -9.27 -4.60
CA ALA A 16 -4.95 -9.45 -4.78
C ALA A 16 -5.27 -10.46 -5.88
N GLY A 17 -4.62 -10.34 -7.05
CA GLY A 17 -4.86 -11.28 -8.15
C GLY A 17 -4.38 -12.70 -7.84
N ALA A 18 -3.27 -12.86 -7.11
CA ALA A 18 -2.80 -14.17 -6.68
C ALA A 18 -3.77 -14.81 -5.68
N CYS A 19 -4.30 -14.06 -4.71
CA CYS A 19 -5.28 -14.54 -3.75
C CYS A 19 -6.61 -14.89 -4.43
N ALA A 20 -7.07 -14.05 -5.38
CA ALA A 20 -8.27 -14.34 -6.16
C ALA A 20 -8.11 -15.62 -7.00
N ALA A 21 -6.93 -15.81 -7.60
CA ALA A 21 -6.65 -17.02 -8.40
C ALA A 21 -6.68 -18.28 -7.55
N ILE A 22 -6.11 -18.24 -6.36
CA ILE A 22 -6.07 -19.36 -5.42
C ILE A 22 -7.50 -19.74 -4.99
N GLU A 23 -8.29 -18.78 -4.52
CA GLU A 23 -9.66 -19.04 -4.05
C GLU A 23 -10.59 -19.50 -5.17
N ALA A 24 -10.49 -18.88 -6.36
CA ALA A 24 -11.31 -19.31 -7.50
C ALA A 24 -10.98 -20.74 -7.94
N ALA A 25 -9.71 -21.12 -7.95
CA ALA A 25 -9.30 -22.47 -8.29
C ALA A 25 -9.68 -23.48 -7.20
N ASP A 26 -9.55 -23.14 -5.93
CA ASP A 26 -9.96 -23.98 -4.81
C ASP A 26 -11.49 -24.18 -4.78
N ALA A 27 -12.26 -23.22 -5.34
CA ALA A 27 -13.70 -23.36 -5.61
C ALA A 27 -14.04 -24.11 -6.91
N GLY A 28 -13.05 -24.71 -7.59
CA GLY A 28 -13.22 -25.57 -8.76
C GLY A 28 -13.30 -24.85 -10.12
N ALA A 29 -13.01 -23.54 -10.19
CA ALA A 29 -13.01 -22.82 -11.46
C ALA A 29 -11.71 -23.04 -12.25
N ARG A 30 -11.81 -23.09 -13.59
CA ARG A 30 -10.64 -22.99 -14.48
C ARG A 30 -10.20 -21.54 -14.55
N VAL A 31 -9.07 -21.22 -13.91
CA VAL A 31 -8.57 -19.86 -13.76
C VAL A 31 -7.46 -19.55 -14.75
N LEU A 32 -7.52 -18.36 -15.36
CA LEU A 32 -6.46 -17.80 -16.18
C LEU A 32 -6.05 -16.44 -15.61
N VAL A 33 -4.75 -16.27 -15.30
CA VAL A 33 -4.21 -15.03 -14.77
C VAL A 33 -3.40 -14.30 -15.85
N LEU A 34 -3.63 -13.00 -16.00
CA LEU A 34 -2.96 -12.13 -16.95
C LEU A 34 -2.07 -11.13 -16.21
N ASP A 35 -0.85 -10.90 -16.69
CA ASP A 35 -0.01 -9.83 -16.18
C ASP A 35 0.76 -9.14 -17.31
N ARG A 36 0.72 -7.82 -17.32
CA ARG A 36 1.41 -7.00 -18.34
C ARG A 36 2.92 -7.22 -18.35
N PHE A 37 3.51 -7.58 -17.19
CA PHE A 37 4.95 -7.80 -17.05
C PHE A 37 5.27 -9.27 -16.70
N SER A 38 5.80 -9.49 -15.53
CA SER A 38 6.21 -10.83 -15.07
C SER A 38 5.55 -11.24 -13.75
N GLY A 39 4.50 -10.52 -13.37
CA GLY A 39 3.84 -10.70 -12.08
C GLY A 39 4.52 -9.97 -10.94
N GLY A 40 3.88 -10.01 -9.78
CA GLY A 40 4.34 -9.43 -8.52
C GLY A 40 3.82 -8.02 -8.25
N GLY A 41 3.66 -7.19 -9.27
CA GLY A 41 3.13 -5.83 -9.15
C GLY A 41 3.81 -4.99 -8.05
N ALA A 42 3.08 -4.03 -7.50
CA ALA A 42 3.54 -3.23 -6.35
C ALA A 42 3.79 -4.07 -5.10
N SER A 43 3.09 -5.20 -4.94
CA SER A 43 3.25 -6.12 -3.81
C SER A 43 4.66 -6.67 -3.70
N ALA A 44 5.32 -6.99 -4.82
CA ALA A 44 6.69 -7.50 -4.84
C ALA A 44 7.75 -6.46 -4.46
N VAL A 45 7.48 -5.16 -4.64
CA VAL A 45 8.41 -4.08 -4.28
C VAL A 45 8.11 -3.47 -2.91
N SER A 46 7.05 -3.93 -2.24
CA SER A 46 6.60 -3.49 -0.92
C SER A 46 7.47 -4.01 0.23
N GLY A 47 7.23 -3.55 1.45
CA GLY A 47 7.84 -4.07 2.67
C GLY A 47 7.42 -5.50 3.03
N GLY A 48 6.36 -6.04 2.43
CA GLY A 48 5.85 -7.37 2.75
C GLY A 48 5.24 -7.45 4.16
N VAL A 49 4.58 -6.39 4.60
CA VAL A 49 3.85 -6.35 5.87
C VAL A 49 2.39 -6.61 5.61
N VAL A 50 1.77 -7.48 6.40
CA VAL A 50 0.32 -7.74 6.41
C VAL A 50 -0.21 -7.24 7.75
N TYR A 51 -1.23 -6.36 7.71
CA TYR A 51 -1.88 -5.85 8.92
C TYR A 51 -2.88 -6.88 9.42
N ALA A 52 -2.68 -7.39 10.60
CA ALA A 52 -3.52 -8.41 11.21
C ALA A 52 -3.49 -8.30 12.74
N GLY A 53 -4.55 -8.72 13.41
CA GLY A 53 -4.68 -8.67 14.87
C GLY A 53 -5.73 -9.62 15.39
N GLY A 54 -6.28 -9.33 16.57
CA GLY A 54 -7.29 -10.16 17.18
C GLY A 54 -6.76 -11.47 17.75
N GLY A 55 -5.48 -11.54 18.09
CA GLY A 55 -4.86 -12.72 18.71
C GLY A 55 -4.31 -13.71 17.67
N THR A 56 -3.52 -13.25 16.71
CA THR A 56 -2.77 -14.13 15.78
C THR A 56 -1.80 -15.05 16.55
N ALA A 57 -1.36 -16.15 15.94
CA ALA A 57 -0.36 -17.03 16.55
C ALA A 57 0.92 -16.23 16.90
N GLN A 58 1.37 -15.34 16.01
CA GLN A 58 2.54 -14.51 16.22
C GLN A 58 2.39 -13.52 17.38
N GLN A 59 1.17 -12.98 17.60
CA GLN A 59 0.88 -12.13 18.76
C GLN A 59 0.93 -12.96 20.05
N ARG A 60 0.33 -14.15 20.08
CA ARG A 60 0.39 -15.06 21.25
C ARG A 60 1.83 -15.50 21.57
N ASP A 61 2.63 -15.86 20.55
CA ASP A 61 4.03 -16.24 20.72
C ASP A 61 4.88 -15.10 21.30
N ALA A 62 4.51 -13.85 20.98
CA ALA A 62 5.13 -12.64 21.52
C ALA A 62 4.58 -12.23 22.90
N GLY A 63 3.64 -12.96 23.49
CA GLY A 63 2.97 -12.59 24.75
C GLY A 63 2.05 -11.37 24.64
N VAL A 64 1.58 -11.06 23.43
CA VAL A 64 0.70 -9.93 23.15
C VAL A 64 -0.76 -10.38 23.25
N ASP A 65 -1.52 -9.68 24.09
CA ASP A 65 -2.97 -9.81 24.18
C ASP A 65 -3.64 -8.77 23.28
N ASP A 66 -4.36 -9.22 22.25
CA ASP A 66 -5.12 -8.40 21.31
C ASP A 66 -6.48 -9.05 21.02
N SER A 67 -7.48 -8.23 20.73
CA SER A 67 -8.84 -8.70 20.44
C SER A 67 -9.36 -8.15 19.11
N VAL A 68 -10.36 -8.83 18.55
CA VAL A 68 -11.08 -8.38 17.34
C VAL A 68 -11.70 -7.01 17.57
N ASP A 69 -12.30 -6.76 18.73
CA ASP A 69 -12.91 -5.47 19.07
C ASP A 69 -11.87 -4.36 19.20
N ALA A 70 -10.73 -4.61 19.85
CA ALA A 70 -9.65 -3.62 19.94
C ALA A 70 -9.10 -3.26 18.54
N MET A 71 -8.98 -4.25 17.65
CA MET A 71 -8.59 -4.01 16.25
C MET A 71 -9.65 -3.20 15.50
N TYR A 72 -10.94 -3.53 15.70
CA TYR A 72 -12.07 -2.84 15.07
C TYR A 72 -12.14 -1.37 15.49
N TYR A 73 -12.15 -1.08 16.79
CA TYR A 73 -12.24 0.30 17.28
C TYR A 73 -11.05 1.16 16.83
N TYR A 74 -9.85 0.59 16.84
CA TYR A 74 -8.68 1.26 16.29
C TYR A 74 -8.84 1.56 14.78
N LEU A 75 -9.19 0.55 13.97
CA LEU A 75 -9.31 0.73 12.52
C LEU A 75 -10.46 1.66 12.15
N ARG A 76 -11.57 1.66 12.91
CA ARG A 76 -12.68 2.58 12.70
C ARG A 76 -12.24 4.04 12.77
N LEU A 77 -11.31 4.37 13.68
CA LEU A 77 -10.72 5.70 13.77
C LEU A 77 -9.77 5.99 12.61
N GLU A 78 -9.01 5.00 12.14
CA GLU A 78 -8.04 5.20 11.04
C GLU A 78 -8.73 5.31 9.68
N VAL A 79 -9.64 4.42 9.35
CA VAL A 79 -10.23 4.31 8.01
C VAL A 79 -11.61 4.96 7.89
N GLY A 80 -12.24 5.33 9.01
CA GLY A 80 -13.56 5.95 9.03
C GLY A 80 -14.66 5.02 8.50
N ASP A 81 -15.51 5.57 7.66
CA ASP A 81 -16.69 4.95 7.06
C ASP A 81 -16.50 4.57 5.58
N VAL A 82 -15.26 4.32 5.17
CA VAL A 82 -14.92 3.96 3.77
C VAL A 82 -15.54 2.63 3.33
N VAL A 83 -15.78 1.74 4.27
CA VAL A 83 -16.57 0.52 4.13
C VAL A 83 -17.60 0.45 5.26
N SER A 84 -18.63 -0.37 5.09
CA SER A 84 -19.63 -0.60 6.14
C SER A 84 -19.01 -1.14 7.44
N GLU A 85 -19.71 -0.91 8.55
CA GLU A 85 -19.31 -1.47 9.84
C GLU A 85 -19.19 -2.99 9.79
N GLU A 86 -20.15 -3.64 9.12
CA GLU A 86 -20.17 -5.09 8.95
C GLU A 86 -18.91 -5.60 8.21
N THR A 87 -18.53 -4.93 7.13
CA THR A 87 -17.32 -5.30 6.38
C THR A 87 -16.06 -5.08 7.18
N LEU A 88 -15.95 -3.99 7.94
CA LEU A 88 -14.80 -3.75 8.81
C LEU A 88 -14.72 -4.79 9.93
N ARG A 89 -15.86 -5.16 10.55
CA ARG A 89 -15.91 -6.23 11.55
C ARG A 89 -15.53 -7.59 10.96
N ARG A 90 -16.03 -7.93 9.78
CA ARG A 90 -15.67 -9.15 9.06
C ARG A 90 -14.16 -9.21 8.74
N PHE A 91 -13.57 -8.10 8.32
CA PHE A 91 -12.12 -7.99 8.12
C PHE A 91 -11.34 -8.23 9.41
N CYS A 92 -11.76 -7.62 10.52
CA CYS A 92 -11.10 -7.80 11.82
C CYS A 92 -11.26 -9.23 12.35
N ALA A 93 -12.47 -9.80 12.29
CA ALA A 93 -12.76 -11.17 12.74
C ALA A 93 -12.00 -12.23 11.92
N GLY A 94 -11.88 -12.02 10.60
CA GLY A 94 -11.12 -12.91 9.72
C GLY A 94 -9.60 -12.73 9.75
N SER A 95 -9.09 -11.84 10.59
CA SER A 95 -7.69 -11.42 10.57
C SER A 95 -6.70 -12.52 10.94
N THR A 96 -7.03 -13.35 11.96
CA THR A 96 -6.20 -14.49 12.38
C THR A 96 -6.18 -15.58 11.31
N GLU A 97 -7.34 -15.88 10.73
CA GLU A 97 -7.49 -16.86 9.64
C GLU A 97 -6.72 -16.40 8.39
N MET A 98 -6.74 -15.11 8.07
CA MET A 98 -5.99 -14.54 6.94
C MET A 98 -4.49 -14.84 7.06
N ILE A 99 -3.89 -14.68 8.24
CA ILE A 99 -2.48 -15.02 8.47
C ILE A 99 -2.26 -16.53 8.31
N SER A 100 -3.09 -17.37 8.93
CA SER A 100 -3.02 -18.82 8.81
C SER A 100 -3.17 -19.31 7.36
N TRP A 101 -4.07 -18.68 6.58
CA TRP A 101 -4.24 -18.95 5.16
C TRP A 101 -2.97 -18.61 4.35
N LEU A 102 -2.33 -17.47 4.65
CA LEU A 102 -1.06 -17.10 4.03
C LEU A 102 0.05 -18.10 4.38
N GLU A 103 0.13 -18.55 5.63
CA GLU A 103 1.09 -19.58 6.07
C GLU A 103 0.84 -20.92 5.39
N GLY A 104 -0.41 -21.35 5.26
CA GLY A 104 -0.82 -22.53 4.50
C GLY A 104 -0.43 -22.45 3.01
N ASN A 105 -0.35 -21.25 2.46
CA ASN A 105 0.17 -20.99 1.11
C ASN A 105 1.70 -20.80 1.07
N GLY A 106 2.40 -21.00 2.19
CA GLY A 106 3.85 -21.03 2.31
C GLY A 106 4.51 -19.68 2.61
N VAL A 107 3.74 -18.65 3.00
CA VAL A 107 4.27 -17.34 3.42
C VAL A 107 4.72 -17.43 4.88
N PRO A 108 6.01 -17.23 5.21
CA PRO A 108 6.49 -17.38 6.58
C PRO A 108 6.26 -16.12 7.41
N PHE A 109 5.73 -16.28 8.62
CA PHE A 109 5.65 -15.23 9.64
C PHE A 109 6.36 -15.65 10.92
N GLU A 110 6.63 -14.70 11.82
CA GLU A 110 7.29 -14.92 13.11
C GLU A 110 6.87 -13.86 14.13
N GLY A 111 6.73 -14.27 15.40
CA GLY A 111 6.30 -13.42 16.50
C GLY A 111 7.40 -12.58 17.16
N SER A 112 8.58 -12.40 16.55
CA SER A 112 9.65 -11.56 17.14
C SER A 112 9.22 -10.10 17.20
N LEU A 113 8.78 -9.68 18.39
CA LEU A 113 8.26 -8.35 18.67
C LEU A 113 9.37 -7.29 18.63
N CYS A 114 9.12 -6.20 17.88
CA CYS A 114 9.95 -5.01 17.91
C CYS A 114 9.70 -4.21 19.20
N PRO A 115 10.74 -3.98 20.05
CA PRO A 115 10.55 -3.34 21.35
C PRO A 115 10.41 -1.81 21.28
N TYR A 116 10.43 -1.22 20.09
CA TYR A 116 10.33 0.22 19.87
C TYR A 116 9.39 0.55 18.70
N LYS A 117 8.78 1.71 18.74
CA LYS A 117 7.97 2.23 17.64
C LYS A 117 8.82 2.54 16.42
N THR A 118 8.46 1.99 15.27
CA THR A 118 9.16 2.23 14.00
C THR A 118 8.21 2.11 12.81
N SER A 119 8.52 2.79 11.72
CA SER A 119 7.78 2.67 10.47
C SER A 119 8.07 1.36 9.73
N TYR A 120 9.26 0.79 9.92
CA TYR A 120 9.65 -0.51 9.38
C TYR A 120 10.85 -1.06 10.15
N PRO A 121 10.75 -2.24 10.78
CA PRO A 121 11.78 -2.75 11.68
C PRO A 121 13.00 -3.31 10.92
N SER A 122 14.11 -3.46 11.65
CA SER A 122 15.28 -4.21 11.19
C SER A 122 14.96 -5.71 11.00
N ASP A 123 15.88 -6.48 10.41
CA ASP A 123 15.67 -7.92 10.14
C ASP A 123 15.64 -8.82 11.39
N LYS A 124 15.68 -8.21 12.57
CA LYS A 124 15.55 -8.90 13.86
C LYS A 124 14.11 -9.06 14.33
N HIS A 125 13.18 -8.27 13.75
CA HIS A 125 11.82 -8.16 14.25
C HIS A 125 10.81 -8.28 13.11
N TYR A 126 9.78 -9.09 13.32
CA TYR A 126 8.75 -9.40 12.33
C TYR A 126 7.34 -9.09 12.79
N LEU A 127 7.16 -8.74 14.08
CA LEU A 127 5.92 -8.22 14.65
C LEU A 127 6.19 -6.83 15.24
N TYR A 128 5.35 -5.82 14.94
CA TYR A 128 5.59 -4.45 15.40
C TYR A 128 4.33 -3.56 15.34
N TYR A 129 4.37 -2.44 16.06
CA TYR A 129 3.37 -1.39 15.97
C TYR A 129 3.51 -0.66 14.63
N SER A 130 2.69 -1.02 13.66
CA SER A 130 2.83 -0.60 12.26
C SER A 130 1.91 0.54 11.86
N GLY A 131 0.97 0.93 12.70
CA GLY A 131 0.04 2.03 12.52
C GLY A 131 0.22 3.13 13.59
N SER A 132 -0.89 3.74 13.97
CA SER A 132 -0.98 4.78 15.02
C SER A 132 -1.51 4.20 16.35
N GLU A 133 -1.41 2.90 16.58
CA GLU A 133 -2.04 2.19 17.71
C GLU A 133 -1.62 2.74 19.07
N ALA A 134 -0.37 3.20 19.19
CA ALA A 134 0.18 3.77 20.43
C ALA A 134 0.09 5.31 20.49
N ALA A 135 -0.45 5.97 19.45
CA ALA A 135 -0.58 7.42 19.42
C ALA A 135 -1.74 7.92 20.28
N GLY A 136 -1.66 9.18 20.71
CA GLY A 136 -2.72 9.81 21.49
C GLY A 136 -4.07 9.79 20.77
N GLY A 137 -5.17 9.65 21.53
CA GLY A 137 -6.52 9.50 20.98
C GLY A 137 -6.87 8.10 20.46
N PHE A 138 -5.90 7.37 19.88
CA PHE A 138 -6.12 5.99 19.43
C PHE A 138 -6.05 4.99 20.59
N ARG A 139 -5.08 5.18 21.47
CA ARG A 139 -4.91 4.36 22.68
C ARG A 139 -6.06 4.50 23.68
N ASP A 140 -6.77 5.64 23.65
CA ASP A 140 -7.94 5.88 24.49
C ASP A 140 -9.17 5.12 23.98
N ALA A 141 -9.23 4.88 22.67
CA ALA A 141 -10.33 4.17 22.03
C ALA A 141 -10.14 2.64 22.00
N ALA A 142 -8.89 2.18 21.96
CA ALA A 142 -8.58 0.74 21.90
C ALA A 142 -7.22 0.44 22.51
N LYS A 143 -7.13 -0.71 23.22
CA LYS A 143 -5.84 -1.20 23.74
C LYS A 143 -4.83 -1.29 22.61
N PRO A 144 -3.66 -0.61 22.70
CA PRO A 144 -2.63 -0.71 21.69
C PRO A 144 -2.08 -2.13 21.56
N ALA A 145 -1.97 -2.62 20.33
CA ALA A 145 -1.33 -3.90 20.02
C ALA A 145 -0.49 -3.82 18.74
N PRO A 146 0.64 -4.55 18.64
CA PRO A 146 1.42 -4.67 17.42
C PRO A 146 0.66 -5.55 16.42
N ARG A 147 0.27 -4.96 15.29
CA ARG A 147 -0.53 -5.61 14.23
C ARG A 147 0.19 -5.71 12.90
N GLY A 148 1.39 -5.19 12.78
CA GLY A 148 2.22 -5.33 11.58
C GLY A 148 2.95 -6.66 11.55
N HIS A 149 2.46 -7.61 10.75
CA HIS A 149 3.09 -8.91 10.50
C HIS A 149 3.98 -8.82 9.26
N ARG A 150 5.27 -8.69 9.47
CA ARG A 150 6.23 -8.66 8.37
C ARG A 150 6.57 -10.09 7.97
N VAL A 151 6.51 -10.40 6.67
CA VAL A 151 6.96 -11.70 6.14
C VAL A 151 8.43 -11.94 6.52
N LYS A 152 8.72 -13.09 7.12
CA LYS A 152 10.05 -13.45 7.62
C LYS A 152 11.05 -13.62 6.47
N GLY A 153 11.93 -12.63 6.31
CA GLY A 153 12.97 -12.62 5.28
C GLY A 153 13.78 -11.32 5.33
N PRO A 154 14.94 -11.28 4.65
CA PRO A 154 15.86 -10.15 4.71
C PRO A 154 15.33 -8.92 3.95
N GLY A 155 15.61 -7.73 4.45
CA GLY A 155 15.33 -6.46 3.81
C GLY A 155 13.83 -6.22 3.62
N THR A 156 13.39 -5.78 2.42
CA THR A 156 11.97 -5.64 2.08
C THR A 156 11.40 -6.96 1.60
N SER A 157 10.43 -7.54 2.33
CA SER A 157 9.99 -8.93 2.14
C SER A 157 8.85 -9.13 1.14
N GLY A 158 8.36 -8.07 0.47
CA GLY A 158 7.28 -8.19 -0.52
C GLY A 158 7.59 -9.12 -1.68
N LYS A 159 8.87 -9.18 -2.10
CA LYS A 159 9.32 -10.13 -3.12
C LYS A 159 9.17 -11.59 -2.66
N LEU A 160 9.43 -11.87 -1.39
CA LEU A 160 9.25 -13.21 -0.81
C LEU A 160 7.78 -13.57 -0.70
N LEU A 161 6.92 -12.65 -0.22
CA LEU A 161 5.47 -12.82 -0.23
C LEU A 161 4.97 -13.25 -1.61
N MET A 162 5.30 -12.48 -2.64
CA MET A 162 4.84 -12.77 -4.00
C MET A 162 5.44 -14.05 -4.59
N LYS A 163 6.68 -14.39 -4.22
CA LYS A 163 7.27 -15.66 -4.59
C LYS A 163 6.46 -16.83 -4.05
N ARG A 164 6.07 -16.79 -2.77
CA ARG A 164 5.27 -17.85 -2.12
C ARG A 164 3.87 -17.96 -2.70
N LEU A 165 3.19 -16.83 -2.90
CA LEU A 165 1.87 -16.82 -3.56
C LEU A 165 1.94 -17.35 -5.00
N ALA A 166 2.97 -16.97 -5.78
CA ALA A 166 3.17 -17.50 -7.13
C ALA A 166 3.48 -19.01 -7.14
N GLU A 167 4.18 -19.52 -6.12
CA GLU A 167 4.38 -20.96 -5.92
C GLU A 167 3.05 -21.66 -5.60
N ALA A 168 2.19 -21.06 -4.77
CA ALA A 168 0.88 -21.59 -4.44
C ALA A 168 -0.06 -21.65 -5.66
N VAL A 169 -0.07 -20.59 -6.49
CA VAL A 169 -0.79 -20.54 -7.76
C VAL A 169 -0.31 -21.67 -8.70
N ARG A 170 1.00 -21.86 -8.80
CA ARG A 170 1.60 -22.88 -9.66
C ARG A 170 1.29 -24.31 -9.19
N ARG A 171 1.29 -24.56 -7.87
CA ARG A 171 0.92 -25.88 -7.30
C ARG A 171 -0.49 -26.30 -7.64
N ARG A 172 -1.41 -25.35 -7.88
CA ARG A 172 -2.79 -25.59 -8.30
C ARG A 172 -2.96 -25.74 -9.82
N GLY A 173 -1.87 -25.72 -10.58
CA GLY A 173 -1.93 -25.81 -12.05
C GLY A 173 -2.53 -24.59 -12.74
N ILE A 174 -2.69 -23.46 -12.01
CA ILE A 174 -3.28 -22.24 -12.57
C ILE A 174 -2.36 -21.66 -13.63
N GLN A 175 -2.90 -21.43 -14.82
CA GLN A 175 -2.16 -20.83 -15.93
C GLN A 175 -1.99 -19.33 -15.71
N VAL A 176 -0.74 -18.85 -15.82
CA VAL A 176 -0.39 -17.43 -15.79
C VAL A 176 0.18 -17.03 -17.15
N LEU A 177 -0.38 -16.00 -17.77
CA LEU A 177 0.12 -15.39 -19.02
C LEU A 177 0.87 -14.08 -18.68
N PRO A 178 2.20 -14.12 -18.56
CA PRO A 178 3.00 -12.91 -18.42
C PRO A 178 3.09 -12.17 -19.76
N GLN A 179 3.49 -10.89 -19.70
CA GLN A 179 3.65 -10.02 -20.86
C GLN A 179 2.38 -9.93 -21.70
N THR A 180 1.23 -9.95 -21.01
CA THR A 180 -0.11 -9.91 -21.58
C THR A 180 -0.89 -8.80 -20.90
N ALA A 181 -1.10 -7.70 -21.62
CA ALA A 181 -1.78 -6.51 -21.14
C ALA A 181 -3.27 -6.56 -21.52
N ALA A 182 -4.16 -6.53 -20.54
CA ALA A 182 -5.58 -6.34 -20.77
C ALA A 182 -5.82 -4.94 -21.36
N ARG A 183 -6.73 -4.84 -22.35
CA ARG A 183 -7.04 -3.60 -23.06
C ARG A 183 -8.47 -3.18 -22.85
N ASN A 184 -9.42 -4.06 -23.14
CA ASN A 184 -10.85 -3.79 -23.06
C ASN A 184 -11.55 -5.01 -22.49
N LEU A 185 -12.64 -4.80 -21.78
CA LEU A 185 -13.56 -5.87 -21.42
C LEU A 185 -14.41 -6.24 -22.63
N ILE A 186 -14.85 -7.51 -22.70
CA ILE A 186 -15.85 -7.97 -23.64
C ILE A 186 -17.16 -7.95 -22.90
N VAL A 187 -18.09 -7.10 -23.36
CA VAL A 187 -19.41 -6.93 -22.78
C VAL A 187 -20.43 -7.42 -23.81
N ASP A 188 -21.39 -8.24 -23.41
CA ASP A 188 -22.46 -8.72 -24.27
C ASP A 188 -23.61 -7.68 -24.38
N ALA A 189 -24.63 -8.03 -25.14
CA ALA A 189 -25.77 -7.15 -25.37
C ALA A 189 -26.59 -6.86 -24.10
N ASP A 190 -26.52 -7.73 -23.10
CA ASP A 190 -27.23 -7.60 -21.81
C ASP A 190 -26.39 -6.84 -20.77
N GLY A 191 -25.21 -6.35 -21.16
CA GLY A 191 -24.28 -5.63 -20.26
C GLY A 191 -23.44 -6.55 -19.37
N THR A 192 -23.46 -7.87 -19.61
CA THR A 192 -22.65 -8.85 -18.86
C THR A 192 -21.21 -8.88 -19.38
N VAL A 193 -20.24 -8.87 -18.48
CA VAL A 193 -18.83 -9.02 -18.84
C VAL A 193 -18.52 -10.50 -19.06
N THR A 194 -18.17 -10.85 -20.31
CA THR A 194 -17.95 -12.24 -20.77
C THR A 194 -16.50 -12.53 -21.15
N GLY A 195 -15.57 -11.57 -20.92
CA GLY A 195 -14.18 -11.79 -21.21
C GLY A 195 -13.36 -10.50 -21.31
N VAL A 196 -12.17 -10.63 -21.90
CA VAL A 196 -11.22 -9.53 -22.06
C VAL A 196 -10.46 -9.61 -23.37
N VAL A 197 -10.25 -8.46 -24.01
CA VAL A 197 -9.33 -8.29 -25.14
C VAL A 197 -7.95 -7.92 -24.58
N VAL A 198 -6.93 -8.64 -25.00
CA VAL A 198 -5.55 -8.45 -24.51
C VAL A 198 -4.58 -8.20 -25.65
N SER A 199 -3.47 -7.54 -25.33
CA SER A 199 -2.29 -7.48 -26.19
C SER A 199 -1.19 -8.32 -25.56
N THR A 200 -0.76 -9.40 -26.23
CA THR A 200 0.21 -10.37 -25.70
C THR A 200 1.50 -10.43 -26.49
N LEU A 201 2.62 -10.61 -25.81
CA LEU A 201 3.92 -10.89 -26.45
C LEU A 201 4.23 -12.40 -26.50
N ARG A 202 3.25 -13.27 -26.27
CA ARG A 202 3.43 -14.72 -26.23
C ARG A 202 4.18 -15.26 -27.43
N ASP A 203 3.83 -14.81 -28.62
CA ASP A 203 4.38 -15.27 -29.89
C ASP A 203 5.56 -14.40 -30.39
N ALA A 204 5.94 -13.37 -29.65
CA ALA A 204 7.09 -12.55 -29.97
C ALA A 204 8.39 -13.34 -29.84
N PRO A 205 9.45 -13.01 -30.61
CA PRO A 205 10.76 -13.68 -30.49
C PRO A 205 11.28 -13.70 -29.05
N ALA A 206 11.91 -14.78 -28.65
CA ALA A 206 12.39 -14.97 -27.25
C ALA A 206 13.28 -13.80 -26.77
N ARG A 207 14.14 -13.26 -27.64
CA ARG A 207 15.01 -12.09 -27.36
C ARG A 207 14.18 -10.83 -27.07
N VAL A 208 13.06 -10.62 -27.77
CA VAL A 208 12.15 -9.48 -27.56
C VAL A 208 11.47 -9.60 -26.20
N ARG A 209 10.95 -10.78 -25.89
CA ARG A 209 10.34 -11.09 -24.59
C ARG A 209 11.33 -10.91 -23.43
N ALA A 210 12.57 -11.39 -23.61
CA ALA A 210 13.63 -11.21 -22.61
C ALA A 210 14.00 -9.74 -22.39
N THR A 211 14.09 -8.96 -23.48
CA THR A 211 14.35 -7.51 -23.42
C THR A 211 13.22 -6.76 -22.72
N HIS A 212 11.96 -7.02 -23.10
CA HIS A 212 10.78 -6.43 -22.45
C HIS A 212 10.80 -6.71 -20.94
N ARG A 213 10.99 -7.97 -20.52
CA ARG A 213 11.07 -8.37 -19.10
C ARG A 213 12.18 -7.62 -18.36
N LYS A 214 13.37 -7.53 -18.96
CA LYS A 214 14.51 -6.83 -18.36
C LYS A 214 14.25 -5.34 -18.19
N LEU A 215 13.73 -4.67 -19.23
CA LEU A 215 13.42 -3.25 -19.17
C LEU A 215 12.31 -2.95 -18.13
N ALA A 216 11.27 -3.77 -18.06
CA ALA A 216 10.19 -3.64 -17.08
C ALA A 216 10.71 -3.83 -15.64
N ALA A 217 11.59 -4.81 -15.41
CA ALA A 217 12.21 -5.03 -14.10
C ALA A 217 13.07 -3.84 -13.65
N TYR A 218 13.89 -3.27 -14.55
CA TYR A 218 14.68 -2.06 -14.26
C TYR A 218 13.82 -0.81 -14.07
N ALA A 219 12.71 -0.68 -14.80
CA ALA A 219 11.76 0.40 -14.59
C ALA A 219 11.06 0.30 -13.21
N ALA A 220 10.82 -0.91 -12.70
CA ALA A 220 10.29 -1.13 -11.36
C ALA A 220 11.36 -0.83 -10.28
N LYS A 221 12.56 -1.43 -10.39
CA LYS A 221 13.66 -1.19 -9.44
C LYS A 221 15.00 -1.39 -10.17
N PRO A 222 15.90 -0.39 -10.26
CA PRO A 222 15.97 0.86 -9.49
C PRO A 222 15.14 2.05 -10.03
N GLY A 223 14.44 1.91 -11.15
CA GLY A 223 13.73 3.01 -11.80
C GLY A 223 12.78 3.80 -10.92
N ILE A 224 12.20 3.16 -9.88
CA ILE A 224 11.35 3.83 -8.89
C ILE A 224 12.05 5.03 -8.23
N TYR A 225 13.34 4.95 -7.97
CA TYR A 225 14.12 6.02 -7.33
C TYR A 225 14.59 7.11 -8.30
N VAL A 226 14.56 6.83 -9.62
CA VAL A 226 15.03 7.75 -10.66
C VAL A 226 13.91 7.93 -11.71
N PRO A 227 13.00 8.91 -11.53
CA PRO A 227 11.81 9.07 -12.36
C PRO A 227 12.10 9.25 -13.86
N SER A 228 13.19 9.92 -14.25
CA SER A 228 13.61 10.09 -15.64
C SER A 228 14.01 8.76 -16.28
N LEU A 229 14.78 7.95 -15.57
CA LEU A 229 15.15 6.60 -16.00
C LEU A 229 13.90 5.71 -16.14
N ARG A 230 13.03 5.71 -15.14
CA ARG A 230 11.76 4.97 -15.18
C ARG A 230 10.95 5.32 -16.42
N LYS A 231 10.77 6.61 -16.70
CA LYS A 231 10.05 7.11 -17.88
C LYS A 231 10.69 6.66 -19.19
N SER A 232 12.02 6.73 -19.30
CA SER A 232 12.76 6.30 -20.51
C SER A 232 12.62 4.79 -20.74
N LEU A 233 12.78 3.98 -19.69
CA LEU A 233 12.63 2.52 -19.78
C LEU A 233 11.19 2.13 -20.13
N HIS A 234 10.21 2.79 -19.52
CA HIS A 234 8.78 2.52 -19.78
C HIS A 234 8.41 2.82 -21.25
N ARG A 235 8.85 3.93 -21.81
CA ARG A 235 8.64 4.23 -23.25
C ARG A 235 9.20 3.15 -24.18
N ARG A 236 10.33 2.53 -23.80
CA ARG A 236 10.91 1.42 -24.57
C ARG A 236 10.08 0.15 -24.45
N VAL A 237 9.56 -0.13 -23.25
CA VAL A 237 8.62 -1.23 -22.98
C VAL A 237 7.38 -1.07 -23.86
N GLU A 238 6.72 0.09 -23.84
CA GLU A 238 5.53 0.39 -24.65
C GLU A 238 5.80 0.27 -26.16
N ARG A 239 6.99 0.68 -26.61
CA ARG A 239 7.37 0.53 -28.02
C ARG A 239 7.45 -0.96 -28.42
N ILE A 240 7.97 -1.81 -27.56
CA ILE A 240 8.00 -3.27 -27.79
C ILE A 240 6.57 -3.81 -27.80
N GLU A 241 5.72 -3.44 -26.84
CA GLU A 241 4.33 -3.85 -26.78
C GLU A 241 3.55 -3.45 -28.04
N ARG A 242 3.70 -2.20 -28.54
CA ARG A 242 3.04 -1.74 -29.77
C ARG A 242 3.54 -2.46 -31.02
N ARG A 243 4.83 -2.80 -31.10
CA ARG A 243 5.42 -3.39 -32.31
C ARG A 243 5.19 -4.89 -32.43
N TYR A 244 5.19 -5.61 -31.28
CA TYR A 244 5.19 -7.06 -31.25
C TYR A 244 3.96 -7.65 -30.55
N GLY A 245 3.14 -6.81 -29.93
CA GLY A 245 1.91 -7.24 -29.29
C GLY A 245 0.91 -7.75 -30.33
N ARG A 246 0.31 -8.91 -30.05
CA ARG A 246 -0.80 -9.46 -30.82
C ARG A 246 -2.06 -9.41 -30.00
N GLU A 247 -3.15 -9.06 -30.64
CA GLU A 247 -4.46 -9.09 -30.02
C GLU A 247 -4.91 -10.53 -29.86
N LEU A 248 -5.49 -10.82 -28.69
CA LEU A 248 -6.09 -12.09 -28.36
C LEU A 248 -7.38 -11.82 -27.58
N ARG A 249 -8.45 -12.57 -27.88
CA ARG A 249 -9.69 -12.55 -27.12
C ARG A 249 -9.70 -13.71 -26.14
N ILE A 250 -10.05 -13.43 -24.90
CA ILE A 250 -10.14 -14.44 -23.83
C ILE A 250 -11.54 -14.39 -23.28
N SER A 251 -12.26 -15.50 -23.40
CA SER A 251 -13.61 -15.65 -22.86
C SER A 251 -13.56 -16.11 -21.40
N ALA A 252 -14.43 -15.55 -20.57
CA ALA A 252 -14.63 -15.89 -19.18
C ALA A 252 -16.09 -16.29 -18.98
N SER A 253 -16.35 -17.57 -18.70
CA SER A 253 -17.73 -18.07 -18.58
C SER A 253 -18.42 -17.63 -17.27
N ARG A 254 -17.65 -17.28 -16.23
CA ARG A 254 -18.15 -16.86 -14.91
C ARG A 254 -17.81 -15.43 -14.57
N GLY A 255 -16.68 -14.90 -15.05
CA GLY A 255 -16.37 -13.49 -14.86
C GLY A 255 -14.91 -13.12 -14.97
N VAL A 256 -14.67 -11.80 -14.88
CA VAL A 256 -13.37 -11.16 -14.90
C VAL A 256 -13.13 -10.43 -13.57
N VAL A 257 -11.99 -10.71 -12.94
CA VAL A 257 -11.55 -10.03 -11.71
C VAL A 257 -10.47 -9.01 -12.07
N LEU A 258 -10.74 -7.72 -11.87
CA LEU A 258 -9.78 -6.64 -12.05
C LEU A 258 -8.93 -6.47 -10.78
N ALA A 259 -7.64 -6.80 -10.84
CA ALA A 259 -6.67 -6.71 -9.75
C ALA A 259 -5.36 -6.03 -10.20
N ALA A 260 -5.47 -5.05 -11.12
CA ALA A 260 -4.36 -4.40 -11.80
C ALA A 260 -3.67 -3.28 -10.99
N GLY A 261 -4.06 -3.07 -9.73
CA GLY A 261 -3.51 -2.03 -8.86
C GLY A 261 -4.15 -0.65 -9.07
N GLY A 262 -3.48 0.39 -8.54
CA GLY A 262 -3.96 1.76 -8.62
C GLY A 262 -3.42 2.54 -9.82
N PHE A 263 -3.30 3.89 -9.67
CA PHE A 263 -2.92 4.77 -10.80
C PHE A 263 -1.77 5.73 -10.48
N ILE A 264 -0.96 5.47 -9.45
CA ILE A 264 0.12 6.39 -9.03
C ILE A 264 1.19 6.64 -10.11
N ALA A 265 1.33 5.74 -11.08
CA ALA A 265 2.22 5.92 -12.23
C ALA A 265 1.62 6.79 -13.34
N ASN A 266 0.30 7.01 -13.34
CA ASN A 266 -0.42 7.86 -14.27
C ASN A 266 -0.51 9.30 -13.75
N ARG A 267 0.42 10.15 -14.21
CA ARG A 267 0.49 11.55 -13.77
C ARG A 267 -0.72 12.40 -14.15
N GLU A 268 -1.45 12.00 -15.17
CA GLU A 268 -2.65 12.71 -15.62
C GLU A 268 -3.79 12.47 -14.65
N MET A 269 -4.09 11.21 -14.35
CA MET A 269 -5.08 10.86 -13.31
C MET A 269 -4.73 11.42 -11.93
N VAL A 270 -3.43 11.41 -11.54
CA VAL A 270 -3.01 12.02 -10.26
C VAL A 270 -3.24 13.53 -10.26
N ARG A 271 -2.99 14.25 -11.38
CA ARG A 271 -3.27 15.69 -11.44
C ARG A 271 -4.75 16.00 -11.44
N GLU A 272 -5.54 15.15 -12.07
CA GLU A 272 -6.99 15.30 -12.14
C GLU A 272 -7.66 15.08 -10.77
N HIS A 273 -7.33 13.97 -10.11
CA HIS A 273 -8.05 13.55 -8.90
C HIS A 273 -7.38 14.01 -7.59
N ALA A 274 -6.06 14.20 -7.57
CA ALA A 274 -5.30 14.50 -6.35
C ALA A 274 -4.19 15.54 -6.58
N PRO A 275 -4.51 16.76 -7.06
CA PRO A 275 -3.53 17.77 -7.48
C PRO A 275 -2.60 18.26 -6.36
N ALA A 276 -2.98 18.12 -5.09
CA ALA A 276 -2.16 18.50 -3.93
C ALA A 276 -0.96 17.56 -3.71
N TYR A 277 -1.03 16.33 -4.19
CA TYR A 277 0.01 15.31 -3.96
C TYR A 277 1.16 15.42 -4.97
N ARG A 278 2.09 16.34 -4.69
CA ARG A 278 3.24 16.65 -5.54
C ARG A 278 4.56 16.30 -4.84
N GLY A 279 5.61 16.08 -5.62
CA GLY A 279 6.97 15.90 -5.10
C GLY A 279 7.29 14.53 -4.49
N GLY A 280 6.33 13.64 -4.39
CA GLY A 280 6.51 12.29 -3.86
C GLY A 280 7.05 11.30 -4.88
N LEU A 281 7.45 10.14 -4.38
CA LEU A 281 7.94 9.00 -5.14
C LEU A 281 6.77 8.05 -5.43
N ALA A 282 6.42 7.86 -6.70
CA ALA A 282 5.36 6.93 -7.09
C ALA A 282 5.73 5.48 -6.72
N LEU A 283 5.17 4.97 -5.61
CA LEU A 283 5.45 3.64 -5.08
C LEU A 283 4.62 2.60 -5.82
N GLY A 284 5.27 1.76 -6.61
CA GLY A 284 4.62 0.73 -7.42
C GLY A 284 5.38 0.48 -8.71
N THR A 285 4.77 -0.26 -9.60
CA THR A 285 5.32 -0.53 -10.94
C THR A 285 4.77 0.45 -11.98
N SER A 286 5.26 0.37 -13.20
CA SER A 286 4.68 1.16 -14.30
C SER A 286 3.29 0.67 -14.71
N ALA A 287 2.84 -0.49 -14.20
CA ALA A 287 1.49 -1.00 -14.41
C ALA A 287 0.45 -0.40 -13.46
N ASP A 288 0.87 0.34 -12.41
CA ASP A 288 -0.05 1.12 -11.58
C ASP A 288 -0.48 2.40 -12.34
N ASP A 289 -1.04 2.20 -13.55
CA ASP A 289 -1.40 3.25 -14.51
C ASP A 289 -2.91 3.54 -14.60
N GLY A 290 -3.70 2.86 -13.75
CA GLY A 290 -5.16 3.02 -13.70
C GLY A 290 -5.91 2.25 -14.78
N SER A 291 -5.26 1.41 -15.57
CA SER A 291 -5.91 0.67 -16.67
C SER A 291 -7.07 -0.22 -16.18
N GLY A 292 -6.91 -0.90 -15.04
CA GLY A 292 -7.98 -1.71 -14.47
C GLY A 292 -9.19 -0.87 -14.05
N ILE A 293 -8.96 0.29 -13.44
CA ILE A 293 -10.02 1.21 -13.04
C ILE A 293 -10.76 1.74 -14.28
N ARG A 294 -10.01 2.18 -15.31
CA ARG A 294 -10.63 2.67 -16.57
C ARG A 294 -11.47 1.61 -17.26
N MET A 295 -10.97 0.38 -17.37
CA MET A 295 -11.76 -0.72 -17.95
C MET A 295 -13.07 -0.96 -17.18
N GLY A 296 -13.04 -0.88 -15.86
CA GLY A 296 -14.26 -0.99 -15.05
C GLY A 296 -15.23 0.17 -15.27
N VAL A 297 -14.71 1.40 -15.41
CA VAL A 297 -15.53 2.60 -15.72
C VAL A 297 -16.13 2.50 -17.12
N GLU A 298 -15.36 2.05 -18.12
CA GLU A 298 -15.84 1.82 -19.49
C GLU A 298 -16.97 0.79 -19.56
N ALA A 299 -17.00 -0.16 -18.62
CA ALA A 299 -18.09 -1.13 -18.47
C ALA A 299 -19.27 -0.58 -17.61
N GLY A 300 -19.25 0.70 -17.23
CA GLY A 300 -20.31 1.35 -16.45
C GLY A 300 -20.07 1.34 -14.94
N GLY A 301 -18.91 0.91 -14.46
CA GLY A 301 -18.54 0.88 -13.05
C GLY A 301 -18.37 2.28 -12.44
N ALA A 302 -18.87 2.46 -11.22
CA ALA A 302 -18.65 3.67 -10.42
C ALA A 302 -17.26 3.65 -9.75
N THR A 303 -16.75 4.84 -9.44
CA THR A 303 -15.49 5.03 -8.70
C THR A 303 -15.69 5.87 -7.46
N ALA A 304 -14.88 5.65 -6.43
CA ALA A 304 -14.83 6.50 -5.24
C ALA A 304 -13.41 6.64 -4.71
N GLU A 305 -13.19 7.65 -3.87
CA GLU A 305 -11.93 7.92 -3.16
C GLU A 305 -10.71 8.17 -4.08
N LEU A 306 -10.90 8.51 -5.37
CA LEU A 306 -9.80 8.73 -6.31
C LEU A 306 -8.89 9.90 -5.90
N GLY A 307 -9.40 10.86 -5.13
CA GLY A 307 -8.62 11.95 -4.55
C GLY A 307 -7.70 11.53 -3.41
N ARG A 308 -7.80 10.30 -2.92
CA ARG A 308 -7.01 9.81 -1.79
C ARG A 308 -5.69 9.19 -2.23
N ILE A 309 -4.61 9.79 -1.77
CA ILE A 309 -3.25 9.27 -1.94
C ILE A 309 -2.60 9.18 -0.57
N SER A 310 -2.02 8.04 -0.26
CA SER A 310 -1.17 7.88 0.93
C SER A 310 0.23 8.39 0.63
N ALA A 311 0.71 9.39 1.38
CA ALA A 311 2.05 9.96 1.27
C ALA A 311 2.83 9.64 2.55
N TRP A 312 3.90 8.85 2.46
CA TRP A 312 4.58 8.32 3.64
C TRP A 312 5.76 9.20 4.05
N ARG A 313 5.51 10.14 4.97
CA ARG A 313 6.56 10.91 5.62
C ARG A 313 6.96 10.22 6.93
N PHE A 314 7.92 9.32 6.84
CA PHE A 314 8.41 8.57 7.98
C PHE A 314 9.42 9.39 8.80
N ILE A 315 9.14 9.58 10.09
CA ILE A 315 10.07 10.17 11.05
C ILE A 315 11.01 9.08 11.59
N THR A 316 10.49 7.89 11.85
CA THR A 316 11.26 6.72 12.33
C THR A 316 11.64 5.75 11.20
N PRO A 317 12.64 4.90 11.38
CA PRO A 317 13.61 4.80 12.48
C PRO A 317 14.69 5.86 12.41
N PRO A 318 15.48 6.11 13.49
CA PRO A 318 15.37 5.53 14.84
C PRO A 318 14.20 6.09 15.64
N SER A 319 13.74 5.32 16.64
CA SER A 319 12.62 5.71 17.51
C SER A 319 12.88 6.99 18.31
N ALA A 320 14.14 7.31 18.59
CA ALA A 320 14.54 8.53 19.28
C ALA A 320 14.00 9.81 18.61
N PHE A 321 13.80 9.82 17.29
CA PHE A 321 13.19 10.97 16.59
C PHE A 321 11.76 11.28 17.04
N LEU A 322 11.04 10.33 17.63
CA LEU A 322 9.72 10.57 18.21
C LEU A 322 9.76 11.56 19.37
N GLY A 323 10.92 11.73 20.03
CA GLY A 323 11.13 12.74 21.07
C GLY A 323 11.19 14.17 20.56
N GLY A 324 11.33 14.37 19.24
CA GLY A 324 11.32 15.69 18.61
C GLY A 324 9.92 16.28 18.45
N LEU A 325 9.83 17.50 17.91
CA LEU A 325 8.57 18.17 17.58
C LEU A 325 8.51 18.49 16.09
N LEU A 326 7.47 18.01 15.42
CA LEU A 326 7.20 18.35 14.03
C LEU A 326 6.42 19.67 13.98
N VAL A 327 7.04 20.68 13.38
CA VAL A 327 6.53 22.05 13.35
C VAL A 327 6.39 22.57 11.91
N SER A 328 5.48 23.52 11.73
CA SER A 328 5.25 24.25 10.49
C SER A 328 6.23 25.44 10.35
N GLU A 329 6.12 26.19 9.27
CA GLU A 329 6.84 27.44 9.04
C GLU A 329 6.54 28.50 10.11
N THR A 330 5.31 28.47 10.67
CA THR A 330 4.91 29.35 11.77
C THR A 330 5.40 28.86 13.14
N GLY A 331 6.18 27.80 13.21
CA GLY A 331 6.65 27.19 14.47
C GLY A 331 5.58 26.38 15.20
N GLY A 332 4.32 26.40 14.74
CA GLY A 332 3.21 25.64 15.33
C GLY A 332 3.33 24.14 15.09
N ARG A 333 2.76 23.35 16.01
CA ARG A 333 2.74 21.89 15.95
C ARG A 333 1.90 21.39 14.75
N ILE A 334 2.41 20.40 13.99
CA ILE A 334 1.69 19.81 12.87
C ILE A 334 0.85 18.63 13.32
N ILE A 335 1.46 17.63 13.98
CA ILE A 335 0.83 16.37 14.38
C ILE A 335 1.68 15.67 15.44
N ASP A 336 1.09 14.73 16.16
CA ASP A 336 1.83 13.79 17.02
C ASP A 336 2.75 12.89 16.16
N GLU A 337 4.05 12.92 16.45
CA GLU A 337 5.10 12.20 15.74
C GLU A 337 4.99 10.67 15.87
N SER A 338 4.24 10.19 16.85
CA SER A 338 3.97 8.75 17.04
C SER A 338 2.93 8.20 16.06
N ARG A 339 2.20 9.08 15.34
CA ARG A 339 1.30 8.70 14.26
C ARG A 339 2.08 8.04 13.12
N TYR A 340 1.41 7.18 12.37
CA TYR A 340 2.02 6.55 11.20
C TYR A 340 2.36 7.59 10.12
N GLY A 341 3.46 7.37 9.40
CA GLY A 341 3.97 8.33 8.42
C GLY A 341 3.01 8.73 7.30
N ALA A 342 1.96 7.95 7.03
CA ALA A 342 0.91 8.34 6.09
C ALA A 342 0.04 9.47 6.66
N ALA A 343 -0.35 9.39 7.93
CA ALA A 343 -1.09 10.45 8.61
C ALA A 343 -0.24 11.73 8.72
N VAL A 344 1.07 11.58 8.99
CA VAL A 344 2.02 12.70 8.99
C VAL A 344 2.07 13.38 7.62
N GLY A 345 2.23 12.59 6.55
CA GLY A 345 2.28 13.12 5.18
C GLY A 345 0.98 13.78 4.74
N GLU A 346 -0.16 13.19 5.07
CA GLU A 346 -1.49 13.74 4.78
C GLU A 346 -1.67 15.10 5.46
N ARG A 347 -1.37 15.19 6.77
CA ARG A 347 -1.49 16.44 7.53
C ARG A 347 -0.57 17.54 6.99
N MET A 348 0.68 17.20 6.66
CA MET A 348 1.61 18.14 6.05
C MET A 348 1.11 18.66 4.69
N ILE A 349 0.52 17.79 3.84
CA ILE A 349 0.01 18.19 2.52
C ILE A 349 -1.25 19.04 2.67
N ALA A 350 -2.20 18.62 3.51
CA ALA A 350 -3.50 19.28 3.64
C ALA A 350 -3.38 20.69 4.21
N ASP A 351 -2.57 20.88 5.26
CA ASP A 351 -2.55 22.12 6.04
C ASP A 351 -1.30 22.97 5.87
N HIS A 352 -0.21 22.38 5.31
CA HIS A 352 1.11 23.02 5.27
C HIS A 352 1.82 22.89 3.90
N GLU A 353 1.08 22.65 2.81
CA GLU A 353 1.64 22.49 1.46
C GLU A 353 2.78 21.46 1.35
N GLY A 354 2.79 20.46 2.24
CA GLY A 354 3.84 19.45 2.33
C GLY A 354 5.11 19.93 3.04
N ARG A 355 5.12 21.12 3.67
CA ARG A 355 6.29 21.66 4.40
C ARG A 355 6.26 21.24 5.87
N GLY A 356 7.46 21.07 6.46
CA GLY A 356 7.60 20.78 7.88
C GLY A 356 9.04 20.57 8.31
N TRP A 357 9.29 20.83 9.57
CA TRP A 357 10.61 20.72 10.22
C TRP A 357 10.49 19.90 11.49
N LEU A 358 11.44 19.00 11.69
CA LEU A 358 11.56 18.23 12.93
C LEU A 358 12.59 18.92 13.83
N LEU A 359 12.13 19.49 14.94
CA LEU A 359 12.98 20.01 16.00
C LEU A 359 13.49 18.86 16.87
N VAL A 360 14.79 18.80 17.07
CA VAL A 360 15.46 17.88 18.01
C VAL A 360 16.57 18.61 18.77
N ASP A 361 16.86 18.18 20.00
CA ASP A 361 17.97 18.65 20.78
C ASP A 361 19.20 17.73 20.67
N ASP A 362 20.31 18.11 21.35
CA ASP A 362 21.55 17.32 21.28
C ASP A 362 21.43 15.94 21.93
N ALA A 363 20.56 15.77 22.93
CA ALA A 363 20.31 14.47 23.56
C ALA A 363 19.68 13.52 22.57
N ILE A 364 18.63 13.97 21.85
CA ILE A 364 17.95 13.17 20.81
C ILE A 364 18.93 12.86 19.66
N VAL A 365 19.73 13.83 19.21
CA VAL A 365 20.72 13.61 18.14
C VAL A 365 21.75 12.56 18.53
N ARG A 366 22.22 12.54 19.77
CA ARG A 366 23.13 11.49 20.27
C ARG A 366 22.48 10.13 20.30
N GLU A 367 21.24 10.06 20.77
CA GLU A 367 20.46 8.82 20.82
C GLU A 367 20.19 8.28 19.40
N VAL A 368 19.78 9.14 18.46
CA VAL A 368 19.63 8.78 17.05
C VAL A 368 20.89 8.18 16.45
N LYS A 369 22.05 8.78 16.70
CA LYS A 369 23.34 8.25 16.21
C LYS A 369 23.69 6.90 16.80
N ARG A 370 23.43 6.69 18.10
CA ARG A 370 23.64 5.42 18.80
C ARG A 370 22.76 4.31 18.22
N ASP A 371 21.46 4.59 18.02
CA ASP A 371 20.44 3.60 17.74
C ASP A 371 20.25 3.32 16.23
N ALA A 372 20.69 4.23 15.37
CA ALA A 372 20.50 4.13 13.91
C ALA A 372 20.95 2.79 13.33
N ARG A 373 22.08 2.24 13.80
CA ARG A 373 22.64 0.98 13.30
C ARG A 373 21.82 -0.25 13.70
N GLY A 374 21.22 -0.23 14.90
CA GLY A 374 20.45 -1.34 15.46
C GLY A 374 18.99 -1.36 15.01
N GLN A 375 18.41 -0.18 14.80
CA GLN A 375 16.99 -0.01 14.53
C GLN A 375 16.65 0.13 13.04
N SER A 376 17.64 0.36 12.15
CA SER A 376 17.40 0.69 10.74
C SER A 376 17.82 -0.43 9.80
N GLN A 377 17.08 -0.57 8.71
CA GLN A 377 17.58 -1.21 7.50
C GLN A 377 18.72 -0.38 6.88
N TRP A 378 19.56 -0.99 6.07
CA TRP A 378 20.72 -0.29 5.46
C TRP A 378 20.34 1.02 4.72
N PHE A 379 19.23 1.00 3.97
CA PHE A 379 18.75 2.18 3.23
C PHE A 379 18.20 3.27 4.15
N GLN A 380 17.53 2.89 5.26
CA GLN A 380 17.08 3.83 6.27
C GLN A 380 18.26 4.48 7.00
N GLY A 381 19.32 3.73 7.28
CA GLY A 381 20.57 4.27 7.84
C GLY A 381 21.22 5.35 6.94
N LEU A 382 21.11 5.19 5.61
CA LEU A 382 21.54 6.24 4.67
C LEU A 382 20.65 7.50 4.76
N GLN A 383 19.35 7.34 4.89
CA GLN A 383 18.40 8.45 5.08
C GLN A 383 18.68 9.20 6.38
N VAL A 384 18.91 8.49 7.49
CA VAL A 384 19.26 9.11 8.78
C VAL A 384 20.55 9.94 8.66
N ARG A 385 21.59 9.41 8.01
CA ARG A 385 22.83 10.15 7.77
C ARG A 385 22.60 11.42 6.94
N TYR A 386 21.76 11.30 5.91
CA TYR A 386 21.39 12.44 5.07
C TYR A 386 20.69 13.51 5.91
N LEU A 387 19.65 13.16 6.68
CA LEU A 387 18.92 14.09 7.54
C LEU A 387 19.81 14.79 8.55
N LEU A 388 20.70 14.05 9.23
CA LEU A 388 21.64 14.63 10.18
C LEU A 388 22.67 15.57 9.53
N ARG A 389 23.00 15.39 8.24
CA ARG A 389 23.88 16.33 7.52
C ARG A 389 23.18 17.60 7.08
N GLN A 390 21.88 17.54 6.80
CA GLN A 390 21.09 18.67 6.30
C GLN A 390 20.49 19.52 7.43
N ARG A 391 20.67 19.14 8.71
CA ARG A 391 20.10 19.85 9.83
C ARG A 391 20.73 21.23 10.01
N VAL A 392 19.91 22.21 10.31
CA VAL A 392 20.31 23.53 10.79
C VAL A 392 20.57 23.47 12.30
N VAL A 393 21.66 24.03 12.77
CA VAL A 393 22.07 23.91 14.19
C VAL A 393 22.33 25.30 14.80
N ALA A 394 21.87 25.49 16.04
CA ALA A 394 22.15 26.71 16.82
C ALA A 394 22.10 26.43 18.33
N GLY A 395 22.61 27.41 19.12
CA GLY A 395 22.67 27.32 20.57
C GLY A 395 21.35 27.65 21.28
N SER A 396 20.42 28.35 20.61
CA SER A 396 19.11 28.71 21.16
C SER A 396 17.99 28.27 20.22
N LEU A 397 16.75 28.20 20.71
CA LEU A 397 15.55 27.89 19.92
C LEU A 397 15.27 28.99 18.89
N GLU A 398 15.45 30.26 19.30
CA GLU A 398 15.22 31.42 18.44
C GLU A 398 16.23 31.47 17.29
N ASP A 399 17.50 31.14 17.56
CA ASP A 399 18.55 31.15 16.53
C ASP A 399 18.38 30.02 15.53
N VAL A 400 18.02 28.81 15.98
CA VAL A 400 17.79 27.70 15.06
C VAL A 400 16.56 27.95 14.20
N ALA A 401 15.49 28.54 14.75
CA ALA A 401 14.30 28.94 14.02
C ALA A 401 14.63 29.98 12.94
N ARG A 402 15.28 31.08 13.28
CA ARG A 402 15.70 32.13 12.33
C ARG A 402 16.56 31.57 11.20
N LYS A 403 17.52 30.71 11.50
CA LYS A 403 18.40 30.08 10.49
C LYS A 403 17.64 29.12 9.56
N ALA A 404 16.59 28.46 10.05
CA ALA A 404 15.77 27.52 9.27
C ALA A 404 14.62 28.18 8.53
N GLY A 405 14.35 29.48 8.76
CA GLY A 405 13.22 30.21 8.21
C GLY A 405 11.87 29.84 8.86
N VAL A 406 11.91 29.40 10.12
CA VAL A 406 10.74 29.11 10.96
C VAL A 406 10.51 30.28 11.91
N ASP A 407 9.26 30.61 12.25
CA ASP A 407 8.94 31.65 13.20
C ASP A 407 9.49 31.31 14.61
N PRO A 408 10.38 32.16 15.19
CA PRO A 408 10.98 31.88 16.47
C PRO A 408 9.97 31.86 17.63
N ALA A 409 9.01 32.77 17.63
CA ALA A 409 8.04 32.89 18.72
C ALA A 409 7.11 31.65 18.75
N GLY A 410 6.63 31.23 17.59
CA GLY A 410 5.81 30.00 17.45
C GLY A 410 6.59 28.75 17.85
N LEU A 411 7.89 28.64 17.48
CA LEU A 411 8.71 27.49 17.87
C LEU A 411 8.90 27.42 19.39
N VAL A 412 9.22 28.54 20.03
CA VAL A 412 9.39 28.62 21.51
C VAL A 412 8.09 28.25 22.20
N ALA A 413 6.95 28.82 21.77
CA ALA A 413 5.64 28.51 22.33
C ALA A 413 5.29 27.01 22.20
N SER A 414 5.61 26.36 21.05
CA SER A 414 5.40 24.93 20.84
C SER A 414 6.24 24.05 21.78
N VAL A 415 7.49 24.45 22.05
CA VAL A 415 8.37 23.74 23.00
C VAL A 415 7.84 23.90 24.44
N GLU A 416 7.42 25.09 24.82
CA GLU A 416 6.85 25.36 26.15
C GLU A 416 5.55 24.60 26.39
N ALA A 417 4.65 24.59 25.40
CA ALA A 417 3.42 23.78 25.44
C ALA A 417 3.72 22.29 25.59
N SER A 418 4.72 21.78 24.88
CA SER A 418 5.13 20.38 25.01
C SER A 418 5.71 20.07 26.40
N ARG A 419 6.51 20.96 26.96
CA ARG A 419 7.11 20.82 28.30
C ARG A 419 6.07 20.86 29.43
N SER A 420 5.07 21.71 29.30
CA SER A 420 3.97 21.83 30.27
C SER A 420 2.92 20.75 30.19
N GLY A 421 3.02 19.83 29.21
CA GLY A 421 2.00 18.82 28.95
C GLY A 421 0.76 19.33 28.20
N ALA A 422 0.80 20.56 27.68
CA ALA A 422 -0.26 21.20 26.91
C ALA A 422 -0.05 21.07 25.39
N ASP A 423 0.63 20.01 24.93
CA ASP A 423 0.84 19.76 23.49
C ASP A 423 -0.50 19.57 22.79
N PRO A 424 -0.87 20.46 21.84
CA PRO A 424 -2.19 20.42 21.19
C PRO A 424 -2.39 19.20 20.30
N THR A 425 -1.33 18.43 20.00
CA THR A 425 -1.41 17.22 19.17
C THR A 425 -1.78 15.97 19.96
N GLY A 426 -1.82 16.04 21.29
CA GLY A 426 -2.09 14.91 22.17
C GLY A 426 -1.00 13.85 22.16
N LYS A 427 0.25 14.25 21.93
CA LYS A 427 1.40 13.34 21.93
C LYS A 427 1.53 12.62 23.27
N PRO A 428 1.61 11.27 23.29
CA PRO A 428 1.74 10.51 24.53
C PRO A 428 3.01 10.85 25.31
N PRO A 429 2.95 10.88 26.67
CA PRO A 429 4.10 11.23 27.52
C PRO A 429 5.33 10.36 27.29
N GLU A 430 5.18 9.09 26.96
CA GLU A 430 6.29 8.17 26.68
C GLU A 430 7.13 8.60 25.47
N PHE A 431 6.56 9.34 24.54
CA PHE A 431 7.26 9.90 23.39
C PHE A 431 7.68 11.37 23.59
N ALA A 432 7.19 12.03 24.64
CA ALA A 432 7.59 13.41 24.94
C ALA A 432 9.02 13.48 25.51
N ARG A 433 9.74 14.53 25.14
CA ARG A 433 11.07 14.86 25.67
C ARG A 433 11.12 16.36 26.03
N PRO A 434 11.87 16.77 27.06
CA PRO A 434 11.90 18.17 27.50
C PRO A 434 12.55 19.13 26.50
N LEU A 435 13.33 18.63 25.54
CA LEU A 435 14.04 19.46 24.54
C LEU A 435 14.82 20.63 25.18
N ASP A 436 15.60 20.32 26.21
CA ASP A 436 16.30 21.30 27.06
C ASP A 436 17.82 21.30 26.86
N ARG A 437 18.35 20.49 25.95
CA ARG A 437 19.79 20.31 25.75
C ARG A 437 20.28 20.90 24.44
N ALA A 438 20.84 22.10 24.51
CA ALA A 438 21.53 22.71 23.38
C ALA A 438 22.76 21.86 22.94
N PRO A 439 23.19 21.93 21.66
CA PRO A 439 22.58 22.72 20.60
C PRO A 439 21.28 22.08 20.07
N TYR A 440 20.38 22.95 19.60
CA TYR A 440 19.14 22.57 18.94
C TYR A 440 19.34 22.35 17.43
N SER A 441 18.52 21.49 16.84
CA SER A 441 18.59 21.24 15.42
C SER A 441 17.17 21.23 14.81
N LEU A 442 16.99 21.91 13.68
CA LEU A 442 15.82 21.78 12.80
C LEU A 442 16.20 20.98 11.55
N ILE A 443 15.46 19.92 11.31
CA ILE A 443 15.65 19.02 10.17
C ILE A 443 14.48 19.26 9.21
N ASP A 444 14.77 19.71 7.97
CA ASP A 444 13.76 19.86 6.93
C ASP A 444 13.26 18.47 6.48
N VAL A 445 12.01 18.17 6.83
CA VAL A 445 11.30 16.93 6.45
C VAL A 445 10.23 17.16 5.41
N SER A 446 10.23 18.30 4.72
CA SER A 446 9.25 18.67 3.70
C SER A 446 9.14 17.63 2.56
N ILE A 447 7.94 17.52 2.01
CA ILE A 447 7.62 16.60 0.91
C ILE A 447 8.01 17.27 -0.42
N LYS A 448 9.17 16.92 -0.92
CA LYS A 448 9.75 17.43 -2.17
C LYS A 448 10.54 16.33 -2.87
N PRO A 449 10.82 16.47 -4.20
CA PRO A 449 11.68 15.53 -4.90
C PRO A 449 13.05 15.46 -4.23
N ASN A 450 13.35 14.37 -3.56
CA ASN A 450 14.58 14.19 -2.80
C ASN A 450 14.96 12.70 -2.74
N LEU A 451 16.10 12.34 -3.33
CA LEU A 451 16.60 10.96 -3.31
C LEU A 451 17.16 10.54 -1.95
N GLY A 452 17.67 11.49 -1.17
CA GLY A 452 18.20 11.21 0.16
C GLY A 452 17.11 10.96 1.22
N TYR A 453 15.91 11.53 1.01
CA TYR A 453 14.75 11.35 1.89
C TYR A 453 13.44 11.40 1.09
N PRO A 454 13.18 10.38 0.27
CA PRO A 454 11.97 10.36 -0.56
C PRO A 454 10.72 10.21 0.29
N CYS A 455 9.59 10.70 -0.23
CA CYS A 455 8.26 10.45 0.31
C CYS A 455 7.52 9.48 -0.63
N PRO A 456 7.46 8.19 -0.33
CA PRO A 456 6.70 7.24 -1.15
C PRO A 456 5.21 7.57 -1.13
N MET A 457 4.55 7.45 -2.29
CA MET A 457 3.12 7.70 -2.46
C MET A 457 2.46 6.56 -3.22
N LEU A 458 1.22 6.23 -2.84
CA LEU A 458 0.36 5.29 -3.56
C LEU A 458 -1.10 5.75 -3.52
N THR A 459 -1.87 5.43 -4.57
CA THR A 459 -3.31 5.73 -4.65
C THR A 459 -4.11 4.72 -3.86
N LEU A 460 -5.21 5.15 -3.27
CA LEU A 460 -6.05 4.35 -2.36
C LEU A 460 -7.44 4.06 -2.93
N GLY A 461 -8.04 4.98 -3.69
CA GLY A 461 -9.35 4.82 -4.30
C GLY A 461 -9.37 3.94 -5.55
N GLY A 462 -10.56 3.58 -6.00
CA GLY A 462 -10.78 2.70 -7.14
C GLY A 462 -12.25 2.53 -7.49
N LEU A 463 -12.59 1.39 -8.10
CA LEU A 463 -13.95 1.00 -8.45
C LEU A 463 -14.77 0.71 -7.19
N VAL A 464 -16.02 1.19 -7.17
CA VAL A 464 -16.97 0.82 -6.12
C VAL A 464 -17.39 -0.63 -6.34
N VAL A 465 -17.33 -1.42 -5.28
CA VAL A 465 -17.68 -2.83 -5.32
C VAL A 465 -18.75 -3.17 -4.28
N ASP A 466 -19.48 -4.21 -4.55
CA ASP A 466 -20.28 -4.88 -3.55
C ASP A 466 -19.39 -5.46 -2.45
N GLU A 467 -19.67 -5.11 -1.22
CA GLU A 467 -18.79 -5.43 -0.09
C GLU A 467 -18.83 -6.90 0.33
N GLU A 468 -19.83 -7.65 -0.10
CA GLU A 468 -19.97 -9.08 0.18
C GLU A 468 -19.28 -9.92 -0.90
N THR A 469 -19.44 -9.54 -2.17
CA THR A 469 -19.04 -10.35 -3.31
C THR A 469 -17.77 -9.85 -4.03
N GLY A 470 -17.51 -8.54 -3.97
CA GLY A 470 -16.48 -7.88 -4.77
C GLY A 470 -16.93 -7.56 -6.20
N ALA A 471 -18.21 -7.76 -6.56
CA ALA A 471 -18.76 -7.37 -7.84
C ALA A 471 -18.72 -5.85 -8.01
N VAL A 472 -18.29 -5.36 -9.18
CA VAL A 472 -18.24 -3.92 -9.48
C VAL A 472 -19.66 -3.38 -9.58
N ARG A 473 -19.92 -2.27 -8.89
CA ARG A 473 -21.23 -1.58 -8.94
C ARG A 473 -21.22 -0.47 -9.98
N SER A 474 -22.32 -0.37 -10.71
CA SER A 474 -22.58 0.75 -11.63
C SER A 474 -22.86 2.05 -10.89
N GLY A 475 -22.97 3.17 -11.63
CA GLY A 475 -23.39 4.47 -11.07
C GLY A 475 -24.76 4.45 -10.41
N ALA A 476 -25.63 3.50 -10.78
CA ALA A 476 -26.93 3.26 -10.14
C ALA A 476 -26.85 2.32 -8.92
N GLY A 477 -25.66 1.89 -8.51
CA GLY A 477 -25.45 1.00 -7.37
C GLY A 477 -25.72 -0.49 -7.65
N VAL A 478 -26.06 -0.86 -8.89
CA VAL A 478 -26.34 -2.25 -9.29
C VAL A 478 -25.05 -2.97 -9.65
N PRO A 479 -24.82 -4.23 -9.19
CA PRO A 479 -23.68 -5.03 -9.61
C PRO A 479 -23.66 -5.27 -11.12
N ILE A 480 -22.49 -5.09 -11.74
CA ILE A 480 -22.25 -5.43 -13.15
C ILE A 480 -21.95 -6.92 -13.22
N ARG A 481 -22.78 -7.66 -13.93
CA ARG A 481 -22.68 -9.12 -14.04
C ARG A 481 -21.35 -9.54 -14.69
N GLY A 482 -20.70 -10.54 -14.10
CA GLY A 482 -19.43 -11.06 -14.58
C GLY A 482 -18.23 -10.13 -14.36
N LEU A 483 -18.36 -9.01 -13.60
CA LEU A 483 -17.26 -8.08 -13.34
C LEU A 483 -17.01 -7.92 -11.84
N TYR A 484 -15.78 -8.23 -11.43
CA TYR A 484 -15.29 -8.13 -10.05
C TYR A 484 -14.03 -7.26 -9.98
N ALA A 485 -13.76 -6.70 -8.80
CA ALA A 485 -12.50 -5.99 -8.57
C ALA A 485 -11.95 -6.23 -7.16
N ALA A 486 -10.62 -6.17 -7.03
CA ALA A 486 -9.93 -6.41 -5.76
C ALA A 486 -8.62 -5.59 -5.63
N GLY A 487 -8.15 -5.46 -4.40
CA GLY A 487 -6.98 -4.67 -4.06
C GLY A 487 -7.18 -3.20 -4.45
N ARG A 488 -6.10 -2.49 -4.82
CA ARG A 488 -6.17 -1.06 -5.15
C ARG A 488 -6.86 -0.73 -6.49
N THR A 489 -7.40 -1.70 -7.20
CA THR A 489 -8.32 -1.46 -8.32
C THR A 489 -9.73 -1.19 -7.80
N ALA A 490 -10.06 -1.64 -6.60
CA ALA A 490 -11.33 -1.47 -5.92
C ALA A 490 -11.22 -0.53 -4.71
N VAL A 491 -12.35 0.04 -4.30
CA VAL A 491 -12.50 0.62 -2.97
C VAL A 491 -12.51 -0.52 -1.95
N GLY A 492 -11.68 -0.38 -0.91
CA GLY A 492 -11.52 -1.38 0.15
C GLY A 492 -11.19 -0.72 1.49
N ILE A 493 -10.73 -1.53 2.44
CA ILE A 493 -10.46 -1.13 3.83
C ILE A 493 -9.47 0.05 3.92
N CYS A 494 -8.47 0.11 3.04
CA CYS A 494 -7.44 1.15 3.09
C CYS A 494 -7.74 2.37 2.20
N SER A 495 -8.93 2.49 1.60
CA SER A 495 -9.15 3.49 0.54
C SER A 495 -9.26 4.92 1.04
N ARG A 496 -9.52 5.16 2.33
CA ARG A 496 -9.55 6.50 2.92
C ARG A 496 -8.26 6.87 3.66
N SER A 497 -7.67 5.92 4.39
CA SER A 497 -6.43 6.11 5.15
C SER A 497 -5.60 4.83 5.14
N TYR A 498 -4.32 4.97 5.47
CA TYR A 498 -3.36 3.89 5.33
C TYR A 498 -2.45 3.76 6.55
N VAL A 499 -2.32 2.52 7.02
CA VAL A 499 -1.27 2.10 7.95
C VAL A 499 -0.44 0.98 7.34
N SER A 500 0.78 0.76 7.84
CA SER A 500 1.67 -0.24 7.24
C SER A 500 1.06 -1.63 7.28
N GLY A 501 1.00 -2.25 6.13
CA GLY A 501 0.44 -3.59 5.95
C GLY A 501 -1.04 -3.64 5.60
N LEU A 502 -1.81 -2.55 5.79
CA LEU A 502 -3.25 -2.56 5.55
C LEU A 502 -3.60 -2.82 4.08
N SER A 503 -2.85 -2.24 3.12
CA SER A 503 -3.10 -2.49 1.70
C SER A 503 -2.81 -3.94 1.28
N LEU A 504 -1.82 -4.61 1.88
CA LEU A 504 -1.59 -6.04 1.59
C LEU A 504 -2.66 -6.92 2.25
N ALA A 505 -3.08 -6.59 3.47
CA ALA A 505 -4.19 -7.28 4.14
C ALA A 505 -5.50 -7.13 3.34
N ASP A 506 -5.79 -5.92 2.86
CA ASP A 506 -6.94 -5.64 1.99
C ASP A 506 -6.82 -6.38 0.65
N CYS A 507 -5.62 -6.49 0.06
CA CYS A 507 -5.41 -7.32 -1.13
C CYS A 507 -5.74 -8.79 -0.90
N VAL A 508 -5.39 -9.34 0.28
CA VAL A 508 -5.74 -10.73 0.63
C VAL A 508 -7.23 -10.86 0.84
N PHE A 509 -7.82 -9.98 1.66
CA PHE A 509 -9.24 -10.00 1.99
C PHE A 509 -10.12 -9.84 0.74
N SER A 510 -9.93 -8.77 -0.03
CA SER A 510 -10.72 -8.48 -1.22
C SER A 510 -10.43 -9.45 -2.37
N GLY A 511 -9.17 -9.89 -2.53
CA GLY A 511 -8.79 -10.87 -3.54
C GLY A 511 -9.46 -12.22 -3.30
N ARG A 512 -9.41 -12.74 -2.09
CA ARG A 512 -10.09 -13.99 -1.71
C ARG A 512 -11.60 -13.88 -1.94
N ARG A 513 -12.22 -12.80 -1.47
CA ARG A 513 -13.65 -12.53 -1.67
C ARG A 513 -14.03 -12.56 -3.15
N ALA A 514 -13.38 -11.75 -3.98
CA ALA A 514 -13.68 -11.66 -5.40
C ALA A 514 -13.41 -12.98 -6.14
N GLY A 515 -12.35 -13.71 -5.78
CA GLY A 515 -12.03 -15.01 -6.34
C GLY A 515 -13.10 -16.06 -6.05
N ALA A 516 -13.50 -16.19 -4.78
CA ALA A 516 -14.52 -17.13 -4.35
C ALA A 516 -15.88 -16.87 -5.05
N HIS A 517 -16.34 -15.61 -5.03
CA HIS A 517 -17.65 -15.27 -5.61
C HIS A 517 -17.65 -15.35 -7.13
N SER A 518 -16.58 -14.92 -7.82
CA SER A 518 -16.50 -15.08 -9.28
C SER A 518 -16.53 -16.55 -9.73
N ALA A 519 -16.06 -17.47 -8.90
CA ALA A 519 -16.12 -18.90 -9.20
C ALA A 519 -17.52 -19.53 -9.02
N LEU A 520 -18.38 -18.90 -8.23
CA LEU A 520 -19.75 -19.36 -7.95
C LEU A 520 -20.76 -18.79 -8.96
N ASP A 521 -20.41 -17.73 -9.67
CA ASP A 521 -21.28 -17.07 -10.63
C ASP A 521 -21.50 -18.01 -11.84
N ARG A 522 -22.72 -18.56 -11.94
CA ARG A 522 -23.11 -19.37 -13.10
C ARG A 522 -23.52 -18.40 -14.20
N GLY A 523 -22.59 -18.05 -15.08
CA GLY A 523 -22.87 -17.25 -16.27
C GLY A 523 -24.00 -17.88 -17.08
N SER A 524 -24.70 -17.09 -17.90
CA SER A 524 -25.88 -17.42 -18.67
C SER A 524 -25.74 -18.58 -19.71
N VAL A 525 -24.66 -19.35 -19.69
CA VAL A 525 -24.36 -20.40 -20.65
C VAL A 525 -25.19 -21.69 -20.42
N ASP A 526 -25.76 -21.91 -19.24
CA ASP A 526 -26.50 -23.14 -18.92
C ASP A 526 -28.00 -23.13 -19.33
N LYS A 527 -28.48 -22.19 -20.15
CA LYS A 527 -29.88 -22.18 -20.59
C LYS A 527 -30.19 -23.02 -21.84
N ASN A 528 -29.17 -23.61 -22.49
CA ASN A 528 -29.38 -24.33 -23.74
C ASN A 528 -29.03 -25.83 -23.74
N GLU A 529 -28.73 -26.46 -22.60
CA GLU A 529 -28.47 -27.91 -22.58
C GLU A 529 -29.63 -28.80 -22.04
N ASN A 530 -30.84 -28.26 -21.89
CA ASN A 530 -32.00 -29.07 -21.55
C ASN A 530 -33.11 -28.94 -22.62
N VAL A 531 -32.76 -29.25 -23.86
CA VAL A 531 -33.75 -29.66 -24.88
C VAL A 531 -33.08 -30.73 -25.72
N PHE A 532 -33.15 -31.97 -25.23
CA PHE A 532 -33.39 -33.16 -26.03
C PHE A 532 -33.70 -34.34 -25.09
#